data_3495bf87647d80a614e47c7b80a78b39
#
_entry.id   3495bf87647d80a614e47c7b80a78b39
#
_cell.length_a   1.000
_cell.length_b   1.000
_cell.length_c   1.000
_cell.angle_alpha   90.00
_cell.angle_beta   90.00
_cell.angle_gamma   90.00
#
_symmetry.space_group_name_H-M   'P 1'
#
loop_
_entity.id
_entity.type
_entity.pdbx_description
1 polymer ?
#
loop_
_entity_poly.entity_id
_entity_poly.type
_entity_poly.pdbx_seq_one_letter_code
_entity_poly.pdbx_strand_id
1 'polypeptide(L)'
;KESYNLRVPEILTASSTRAALERRSFSELREALALSHARLARLWPALTPLERAACWRLLPAGCVAAAAKALSASARWEAYQASSIDCLAPYLEDAPLGARKYFRAPTRREAALLRAGIPK
;
A
#
# COMPACT_ATOMS: atom_id res chain seq x y z
N LYS A 1 31.93 -9.30 1.15
CA LYS A 1 31.39 -9.12 1.29
C LYS A 1 30.60 -9.25 1.76
N GLU A 2 30.18 -9.41 2.00
CA GLU A 2 29.35 -9.53 2.37
C GLU A 2 28.47 -9.07 2.60
N SER A 3 28.29 -8.79 2.92
CA SER A 3 27.35 -8.22 3.36
C SER A 3 26.67 -7.41 2.64
N TYR A 4 26.85 -7.19 1.82
CA TYR A 4 26.11 -6.47 1.27
C TYR A 4 25.15 -6.82 0.85
N ASN A 5 25.09 -7.42 0.89
CA ASN A 5 24.10 -7.66 0.68
C ASN A 5 23.28 -7.54 1.13
N LEU A 6 23.66 -7.33 1.75
CA LEU A 6 22.94 -6.97 2.36
C LEU A 6 21.95 -6.24 2.08
N ARG A 7 21.90 -5.84 1.32
CA ARG A 7 20.96 -5.14 0.90
C ARG A 7 20.31 -5.69 -0.14
N VAL A 8 20.21 -6.88 -0.22
CA VAL A 8 19.27 -7.51 -1.03
C VAL A 8 17.98 -6.89 -0.71
N PRO A 9 17.29 -6.34 -1.67
CA PRO A 9 16.02 -5.78 -1.41
C PRO A 9 15.20 -6.84 -0.76
N GLU A 10 14.71 -6.56 0.37
CA GLU A 10 13.87 -7.48 1.00
C GLU A 10 12.67 -7.75 0.19
N ILE A 11 12.32 -9.00 0.07
CA ILE A 11 11.08 -9.35 -0.57
C ILE A 11 9.96 -8.87 0.34
N LEU A 12 9.06 -8.09 -0.21
CA LEU A 12 7.90 -7.61 0.54
C LEU A 12 7.01 -8.80 0.89
N THR A 13 6.77 -8.99 2.18
CA THR A 13 5.91 -10.06 2.67
C THR A 13 4.83 -9.45 3.55
N ALA A 14 3.81 -10.24 3.87
CA ALA A 14 2.78 -9.79 4.79
C ALA A 14 3.40 -9.48 6.15
N SER A 15 4.31 -10.31 6.60
CA SER A 15 4.96 -10.13 7.89
C SER A 15 5.80 -8.86 7.93
N SER A 16 6.61 -8.63 6.89
CA SER A 16 7.44 -7.42 6.86
C SER A 16 6.59 -6.17 6.73
N THR A 17 5.51 -6.26 5.97
CA THR A 17 4.58 -5.15 5.82
C THR A 17 3.94 -4.79 7.15
N ARG A 18 3.46 -5.80 7.85
CA ARG A 18 2.81 -5.60 9.14
C ARG A 18 3.76 -5.00 10.14
N ALA A 19 5.00 -5.50 10.18
CA ALA A 19 6.01 -4.97 11.08
C ALA A 19 6.32 -3.50 10.78
N ALA A 20 6.42 -3.15 9.50
CA ALA A 20 6.69 -1.77 9.12
C ALA A 20 5.55 -0.85 9.53
N LEU A 21 4.31 -1.29 9.36
CA LEU A 21 3.16 -0.49 9.76
C LEU A 21 3.11 -0.31 11.29
N GLU A 22 3.43 -1.36 12.02
CA GLU A 22 3.43 -1.27 13.48
C GLU A 22 4.49 -0.31 13.98
N ARG A 23 5.65 -0.30 13.33
CA ARG A 23 6.73 0.62 13.69
C ARG A 23 6.54 2.02 13.12
N ARG A 24 5.51 2.24 12.34
CA ARG A 24 5.27 3.50 11.64
C ARG A 24 6.43 3.86 10.69
N SER A 25 7.05 2.84 10.10
CA SER A 25 8.13 3.02 9.13
C SER A 25 7.55 3.24 7.73
N PHE A 26 6.75 4.29 7.58
CA PHE A 26 6.00 4.52 6.36
C PHE A 26 6.89 4.83 5.16
N SER A 27 7.96 5.58 5.39
CA SER A 27 8.88 5.92 4.31
C SER A 27 9.54 4.67 3.74
N GLU A 28 9.99 3.79 4.60
CA GLU A 28 10.63 2.55 4.16
C GLU A 28 9.64 1.63 3.46
N LEU A 29 8.43 1.53 4.01
CA LEU A 29 7.41 0.69 3.39
C LEU A 29 7.04 1.23 2.02
N ARG A 30 6.93 2.55 1.89
CA ARG A 30 6.64 3.17 0.60
C ARG A 30 7.71 2.82 -0.43
N GLU A 31 8.99 2.83 -0.04
CA GLU A 31 10.06 2.47 -0.95
C GLU A 31 9.98 1.00 -1.35
N ALA A 32 9.66 0.13 -0.40
CA ALA A 32 9.52 -1.29 -0.70
C ALA A 32 8.36 -1.53 -1.67
N LEU A 33 7.26 -0.81 -1.48
CA LEU A 33 6.13 -0.92 -2.39
C LEU A 33 6.47 -0.40 -3.78
N ALA A 34 7.28 0.65 -3.87
CA ALA A 34 7.71 1.17 -5.17
C ALA A 34 8.51 0.12 -5.94
N LEU A 35 9.36 -0.61 -5.24
CA LEU A 35 10.20 -1.62 -5.87
C LEU A 35 9.44 -2.91 -6.17
N SER A 36 8.39 -3.19 -5.39
CA SER A 36 7.72 -4.48 -5.47
C SER A 36 6.20 -4.33 -5.55
N HIS A 37 5.73 -3.30 -6.27
CA HIS A 37 4.30 -3.02 -6.28
C HIS A 37 3.47 -4.20 -6.84
N ALA A 38 4.04 -4.99 -7.72
CA ALA A 38 3.32 -6.14 -8.27
C ALA A 38 3.05 -7.21 -7.21
N ARG A 39 3.88 -7.26 -6.17
CA ARG A 39 3.66 -8.23 -5.11
C ARG A 39 2.48 -7.87 -4.22
N LEU A 40 2.06 -6.63 -4.23
CA LEU A 40 0.94 -6.23 -3.38
C LEU A 40 -0.30 -7.06 -3.69
N ALA A 41 -0.53 -7.38 -4.97
CA ALA A 41 -1.66 -8.22 -5.32
C ALA A 41 -1.55 -9.61 -4.69
N ARG A 42 -0.35 -10.15 -4.62
CA ARG A 42 -0.14 -11.47 -4.01
C ARG A 42 -0.30 -11.44 -2.51
N LEU A 43 0.05 -10.31 -1.89
CA LEU A 43 -0.03 -10.18 -0.45
C LEU A 43 -1.45 -9.85 0.01
N TRP A 44 -2.28 -9.35 -0.88
CA TRP A 44 -3.59 -8.82 -0.53
C TRP A 44 -4.40 -9.76 0.36
N PRO A 45 -4.53 -11.04 0.04
CA PRO A 45 -5.33 -11.93 0.89
C PRO A 45 -4.78 -12.11 2.29
N ALA A 46 -3.47 -11.94 2.46
CA ALA A 46 -2.83 -12.14 3.77
C ALA A 46 -2.85 -10.90 4.64
N LEU A 47 -3.29 -9.77 4.10
CA LEU A 47 -3.34 -8.51 4.84
C LEU A 47 -4.75 -8.28 5.36
N THR A 48 -4.84 -7.59 6.50
CA THR A 48 -6.15 -7.17 7.00
C THR A 48 -6.65 -6.00 6.16
N PRO A 49 -7.96 -5.70 6.21
CA PRO A 49 -8.48 -4.56 5.45
C PRO A 49 -7.77 -3.24 5.78
N LEU A 50 -7.41 -3.03 7.04
CA LEU A 50 -6.69 -1.81 7.40
C LEU A 50 -5.30 -1.78 6.80
N GLU A 51 -4.60 -2.93 6.81
CA GLU A 51 -3.28 -3.03 6.21
C GLU A 51 -3.35 -2.81 4.70
N ARG A 52 -4.39 -3.34 4.07
CA ARG A 52 -4.60 -3.14 2.63
C ARG A 52 -4.78 -1.66 2.31
N ALA A 53 -5.61 -0.99 3.09
CA ALA A 53 -5.84 0.44 2.88
C ALA A 53 -4.56 1.23 3.05
N ALA A 54 -3.78 0.92 4.08
CA ALA A 54 -2.53 1.62 4.32
C ALA A 54 -1.55 1.41 3.17
N CYS A 55 -1.38 0.18 2.73
CA CYS A 55 -0.46 -0.11 1.64
C CYS A 55 -0.90 0.58 0.35
N TRP A 56 -2.19 0.57 0.07
CA TRP A 56 -2.68 1.24 -1.14
C TRP A 56 -2.36 2.73 -1.12
N ARG A 57 -2.58 3.37 0.03
CA ARG A 57 -2.34 4.81 0.14
C ARG A 57 -0.85 5.15 0.21
N LEU A 58 0.00 4.18 0.54
CA LEU A 58 1.45 4.38 0.54
C LEU A 58 2.08 4.14 -0.83
N LEU A 59 1.37 3.50 -1.76
CA LEU A 59 1.90 3.31 -3.11
C LEU A 59 2.24 4.65 -3.75
N PRO A 60 3.43 4.80 -4.33
CA PRO A 60 3.72 6.00 -5.11
C PRO A 60 2.76 6.12 -6.28
N ALA A 61 2.46 7.36 -6.66
CA ALA A 61 1.49 7.61 -7.72
C ALA A 61 1.84 6.90 -9.03
N GLY A 62 3.12 6.79 -9.33
CA GLY A 62 3.55 6.14 -10.56
C GLY A 62 3.33 4.64 -10.60
N CYS A 63 3.03 4.03 -9.46
CA CYS A 63 2.81 2.58 -9.38
C CYS A 63 1.33 2.20 -9.35
N VAL A 64 0.44 3.18 -9.23
CA VAL A 64 -0.97 2.89 -8.98
C VAL A 64 -1.62 2.14 -10.14
N ALA A 65 -1.37 2.56 -11.38
CA ALA A 65 -2.00 1.91 -12.51
C ALA A 65 -1.58 0.44 -12.64
N ALA A 66 -0.30 0.17 -12.48
CA ALA A 66 0.19 -1.20 -12.57
C ALA A 66 -0.34 -2.06 -11.43
N ALA A 67 -0.37 -1.51 -10.21
CA ALA A 67 -0.88 -2.24 -9.07
C ALA A 67 -2.38 -2.53 -9.24
N ALA A 68 -3.14 -1.57 -9.74
CA ALA A 68 -4.57 -1.77 -9.94
C ALA A 68 -4.84 -2.88 -10.93
N LYS A 69 -4.04 -2.96 -12.00
CA LYS A 69 -4.21 -4.01 -12.98
C LYS A 69 -3.93 -5.39 -12.42
N ALA A 70 -3.04 -5.47 -11.44
CA ALA A 70 -2.68 -6.75 -10.84
C ALA A 70 -3.72 -7.23 -9.84
N LEU A 71 -4.56 -6.35 -9.32
CA LEU A 71 -5.57 -6.71 -8.33
C LEU A 71 -6.81 -7.32 -9.00
N SER A 72 -7.46 -8.23 -8.27
CA SER A 72 -8.75 -8.74 -8.72
C SER A 72 -9.80 -7.64 -8.64
N ALA A 73 -10.97 -7.92 -9.25
CA ALA A 73 -12.07 -6.95 -9.22
C ALA A 73 -12.49 -6.65 -7.77
N SER A 74 -12.59 -7.68 -6.93
CA SER A 74 -13.01 -7.45 -5.55
C SER A 74 -11.95 -6.68 -4.77
N ALA A 75 -10.68 -6.92 -5.04
CA ALA A 75 -9.61 -6.17 -4.39
C ALA A 75 -9.62 -4.71 -4.81
N ARG A 76 -9.88 -4.44 -6.09
CA ARG A 76 -10.01 -3.06 -6.57
C ARG A 76 -11.19 -2.35 -5.90
N TRP A 77 -12.30 -3.06 -5.74
CA TRP A 77 -13.46 -2.49 -5.06
C TRP A 77 -13.12 -2.11 -3.62
N GLU A 78 -12.41 -3.01 -2.94
CA GLU A 78 -11.98 -2.77 -1.58
C GLU A 78 -11.06 -1.55 -1.50
N ALA A 79 -10.12 -1.44 -2.42
CA ALA A 79 -9.21 -0.29 -2.45
C ALA A 79 -9.98 1.01 -2.70
N TYR A 80 -11.00 0.95 -3.55
CA TYR A 80 -11.82 2.12 -3.82
C TYR A 80 -12.59 2.55 -2.57
N GLN A 81 -13.14 1.59 -1.84
CA GLN A 81 -13.88 1.91 -0.63
C GLN A 81 -12.98 2.47 0.47
N ALA A 82 -11.71 2.12 0.45
CA ALA A 82 -10.76 2.55 1.47
C ALA A 82 -10.06 3.85 1.09
N SER A 83 -10.73 4.72 0.33
CA SER A 83 -10.09 5.95 -0.13
C SER A 83 -10.10 7.08 0.89
N SER A 84 -10.86 6.95 1.98
CA SER A 84 -10.89 7.99 3.01
C SER A 84 -9.68 7.88 3.91
N ILE A 85 -9.06 9.02 4.22
CA ILE A 85 -7.92 9.05 5.13
C ILE A 85 -8.34 8.62 6.55
N ASP A 86 -9.61 8.74 6.87
CA ASP A 86 -10.09 8.35 8.19
C ASP A 86 -9.91 6.86 8.44
N CYS A 87 -9.86 6.06 7.40
CA CYS A 87 -9.59 4.63 7.55
C CYS A 87 -8.22 4.36 8.14
N LEU A 88 -7.31 5.33 8.05
CA LEU A 88 -5.94 5.16 8.50
C LEU A 88 -5.68 5.73 9.88
N ALA A 89 -6.72 6.21 10.56
CA ALA A 89 -6.56 6.81 11.87
C ALA A 89 -5.73 5.96 12.84
N PRO A 90 -5.93 4.63 12.92
CA PRO A 90 -5.13 3.84 13.86
C PRO A 90 -3.64 3.93 13.65
N TYR A 91 -3.20 4.18 12.41
CA TYR A 91 -1.77 4.31 12.13
C TYR A 91 -1.28 5.75 12.30
N LEU A 92 -2.19 6.72 12.28
CA LEU A 92 -1.78 8.12 12.30
C LEU A 92 -1.80 8.73 13.70
N GLU A 93 -2.55 8.14 14.62
CA GLU A 93 -2.72 8.73 15.94
C GLU A 93 -1.41 8.83 16.71
N ASP A 94 -0.57 7.80 16.62
CA ASP A 94 0.69 7.79 17.34
C ASP A 94 1.88 8.02 16.43
N ALA A 95 1.63 8.46 15.19
CA ALA A 95 2.70 8.60 14.23
C ALA A 95 3.48 9.89 14.45
N PRO A 96 4.75 9.93 14.03
CA PRO A 96 5.52 11.17 14.11
C PRO A 96 4.88 12.27 13.28
N LEU A 97 5.20 13.51 13.63
CA LEU A 97 4.75 14.66 12.86
C LEU A 97 5.17 14.48 11.40
N GLY A 98 4.26 14.81 10.51
CA GLY A 98 4.55 14.72 9.09
C GLY A 98 4.33 13.35 8.48
N ALA A 99 4.00 12.34 9.29
CA ALA A 99 3.80 11.00 8.76
C ALA A 99 2.65 10.95 7.75
N ARG A 100 1.65 11.80 7.92
CA ARG A 100 0.48 11.83 7.04
C ARG A 100 0.88 12.07 5.58
N LYS A 101 1.99 12.77 5.35
CA LYS A 101 2.40 13.09 3.99
C LYS A 101 2.80 11.87 3.17
N TYR A 102 3.11 10.75 3.82
CA TYR A 102 3.45 9.54 3.09
C TYR A 102 2.24 8.85 2.50
N PHE A 103 1.05 9.16 3.01
CA PHE A 103 -0.20 8.59 2.50
C PHE A 103 -0.77 9.55 1.46
N ARG A 104 -0.65 9.17 0.19
CA ARG A 104 -1.11 10.06 -0.87
C ARG A 104 -2.63 10.12 -0.93
N ALA A 105 -3.13 11.24 -1.42
CA ALA A 105 -4.56 11.38 -1.64
C ALA A 105 -4.96 10.66 -2.93
N PRO A 106 -6.13 10.03 -2.97
CA PRO A 106 -6.61 9.42 -4.21
C PRO A 106 -6.90 10.50 -5.26
N THR A 107 -6.67 10.16 -6.52
CA THR A 107 -6.97 11.07 -7.62
C THR A 107 -8.21 10.57 -8.36
N ARG A 108 -8.78 11.43 -9.20
CA ARG A 108 -9.90 11.02 -10.03
C ARG A 108 -9.53 9.91 -10.99
N ARG A 109 -8.31 9.97 -11.53
CA ARG A 109 -7.85 8.92 -12.44
C ARG A 109 -7.76 7.59 -11.71
N GLU A 110 -7.25 7.61 -10.49
CA GLU A 110 -7.17 6.40 -9.71
C GLU A 110 -8.55 5.84 -9.42
N ALA A 111 -9.50 6.70 -9.04
CA ALA A 111 -10.86 6.25 -8.77
C ALA A 111 -11.48 5.61 -10.01
N ALA A 112 -11.23 6.19 -11.18
CA ALA A 112 -11.75 5.63 -12.41
C ALA A 112 -11.16 4.24 -12.69
N LEU A 113 -9.86 4.08 -12.45
CA LEU A 113 -9.21 2.78 -12.63
C LEU A 113 -9.81 1.72 -11.70
N LEU A 114 -10.03 2.09 -10.46
CA LEU A 114 -10.56 1.14 -9.49
C LEU A 114 -12.00 0.78 -9.79
N ARG A 115 -12.80 1.77 -10.21
CA ARG A 115 -14.21 1.51 -10.50
C ARG A 115 -14.41 0.70 -11.78
N ALA A 116 -13.44 0.73 -12.68
CA ALA A 116 -13.58 0.02 -13.94
C ALA A 116 -13.76 -1.48 -13.74
N GLY A 117 -13.32 -2.02 -12.61
CA GLY A 117 -13.48 -3.44 -12.33
C GLY A 117 -14.71 -3.80 -11.52
N ILE A 118 -15.57 -2.81 -11.19
CA ILE A 118 -16.73 -3.09 -10.37
C ILE A 118 -17.84 -3.69 -11.23
N PRO A 119 -18.40 -4.83 -10.80
CA PRO A 119 -19.52 -5.41 -11.54
C PRO A 119 -20.73 -4.49 -11.45
N LYS A 120 -21.46 -4.42 -12.52
CA LYS A 120 -22.66 -3.60 -12.53
C LYS A 120 -23.86 -4.35 -12.06
#